data_ceea98b9c49cc789b67f4a3df5fcc22f
#
_entry.id   ceea98b9c49cc789b67f4a3df5fcc22f
#
_cell.length_a   1.000
_cell.length_b   1.000
_cell.length_c   1.000
_cell.angle_alpha   90.00
_cell.angle_beta   90.00
_cell.angle_gamma   90.00
#
_symmetry.space_group_name_H-M   'P 1'
#
loop_
_entity.id
_entity.type
_entity.pdbx_description
1 polymer ?
#
loop_
_entity_poly.entity_id
_entity_poly.type
_entity_poly.pdbx_seq_one_letter_code
_entity_poly.pdbx_strand_id
1 'polypeptide(L)'
;MNQAVGTQILTLTGLRFDANLGILDHEKAAPQPIQVDAELRLGVQPLAPRDDDIGHVLDYRRVRQIIIDECKAEHVNLLESLIGKLAHRLMQLPGVLGVRVKIAKLEIFDDCEVAIRIETGQW
;
A
#
# COMPACT_ATOMS: atom_id res chain seq x y z
N MET A 1 2.53 32.13 18.42
CA MET A 1 1.87 30.97 19.05
C MET A 1 2.21 29.73 18.24
N ASN A 2 2.68 28.70 18.91
CA ASN A 2 3.05 27.46 18.22
C ASN A 2 1.79 26.62 17.94
N GLN A 3 1.67 26.13 16.72
CA GLN A 3 0.64 25.19 16.37
C GLN A 3 0.94 23.81 16.96
N ALA A 4 -0.07 23.15 17.52
CA ALA A 4 0.07 21.78 17.98
C ALA A 4 0.33 20.84 16.80
N VAL A 5 1.29 19.94 16.97
CA VAL A 5 1.72 19.00 15.94
C VAL A 5 1.73 17.57 16.48
N GLY A 6 1.72 16.61 15.59
CA GLY A 6 1.83 15.21 15.95
C GLY A 6 2.31 14.35 14.80
N THR A 7 2.56 13.09 15.08
CA THR A 7 2.87 12.08 14.08
C THR A 7 1.57 11.48 13.58
N GLN A 8 1.44 11.34 12.27
CA GLN A 8 0.25 10.74 11.65
C GLN A 8 0.64 9.49 10.87
N ILE A 9 -0.25 8.52 10.91
CA ILE A 9 -0.14 7.31 10.09
C ILE A 9 -1.42 7.22 9.28
N LEU A 10 -1.28 7.23 7.95
CA LEU A 10 -2.39 6.97 7.05
C LEU A 10 -2.51 5.48 6.85
N THR A 11 -3.69 4.92 7.12
CA THR A 11 -3.94 3.49 7.00
C THR A 11 -5.01 3.22 5.96
N LEU A 12 -4.71 2.29 5.05
CA LEU A 12 -5.63 1.78 4.05
C LEU A 12 -5.77 0.28 4.28
N THR A 13 -6.96 -0.16 4.67
CA THR A 13 -7.18 -1.53 5.15
C THR A 13 -8.20 -2.25 4.28
N GLY A 14 -7.88 -3.49 3.91
CA GLY A 14 -8.82 -4.37 3.23
C GLY A 14 -9.09 -4.04 1.77
N LEU A 15 -8.16 -3.38 1.09
CA LEU A 15 -8.31 -3.08 -0.33
C LEU A 15 -8.19 -4.36 -1.16
N ARG A 16 -9.25 -4.72 -1.86
CA ARG A 16 -9.32 -5.95 -2.66
C ARG A 16 -9.50 -5.66 -4.12
N PHE A 17 -8.74 -6.36 -4.95
CA PHE A 17 -8.83 -6.29 -6.40
C PHE A 17 -8.06 -7.46 -7.00
N ASP A 18 -8.20 -7.67 -8.31
CA ASP A 18 -7.51 -8.73 -9.03
C ASP A 18 -6.16 -8.25 -9.54
N ALA A 19 -5.14 -9.09 -9.42
CA ALA A 19 -3.79 -8.81 -9.92
C ALA A 19 -3.24 -10.01 -10.69
N ASN A 20 -2.36 -9.74 -11.65
CA ASN A 20 -1.66 -10.76 -12.42
C ASN A 20 -0.37 -11.14 -11.68
N LEU A 21 -0.43 -12.24 -10.94
CA LEU A 21 0.61 -12.59 -9.96
C LEU A 21 0.77 -14.10 -9.88
N GLY A 22 2.01 -14.56 -9.86
CA GLY A 22 2.36 -15.94 -9.54
C GLY A 22 3.15 -16.66 -10.62
N ILE A 23 3.76 -17.79 -10.21
CA ILE A 23 4.59 -18.64 -11.09
C ILE A 23 3.84 -19.87 -11.62
N LEU A 24 2.72 -20.23 -11.00
CA LEU A 24 1.94 -21.41 -11.38
C LEU A 24 1.19 -21.15 -12.70
N ASP A 25 0.95 -22.21 -13.46
CA ASP A 25 0.30 -22.08 -14.77
C ASP A 25 -1.05 -21.39 -14.68
N HIS A 26 -1.87 -21.75 -13.68
CA HIS A 26 -3.19 -21.13 -13.52
C HIS A 26 -3.08 -19.66 -13.06
N GLU A 27 -2.03 -19.31 -12.34
CA GLU A 27 -1.79 -17.91 -11.94
C GLU A 27 -1.38 -17.05 -13.14
N LYS A 28 -0.65 -17.63 -14.08
CA LYS A 28 -0.27 -16.93 -15.31
C LYS A 28 -1.42 -16.80 -16.31
N ALA A 29 -2.40 -17.69 -16.21
CA ALA A 29 -3.53 -17.75 -17.14
C ALA A 29 -4.63 -16.72 -16.84
N ALA A 30 -4.76 -16.28 -15.59
CA ALA A 30 -5.83 -15.37 -15.17
C ALA A 30 -5.44 -14.55 -13.96
N PRO A 31 -5.98 -13.33 -13.81
CA PRO A 31 -5.77 -12.55 -12.59
C PRO A 31 -6.41 -13.25 -11.38
N GLN A 32 -5.88 -12.95 -10.21
CA GLN A 32 -6.36 -13.52 -8.96
C GLN A 32 -6.65 -12.43 -7.92
N PRO A 33 -7.61 -12.67 -7.00
CA PRO A 33 -7.92 -11.69 -5.97
C PRO A 33 -6.79 -11.61 -4.95
N ILE A 34 -6.42 -10.39 -4.65
CA ILE A 34 -5.48 -10.06 -3.58
C ILE A 34 -6.10 -9.04 -2.64
N GLN A 35 -5.54 -8.96 -1.43
CA GLN A 35 -5.88 -7.90 -0.49
C GLN A 35 -4.61 -7.17 -0.09
N VAL A 36 -4.70 -5.84 -0.14
CA VAL A 36 -3.60 -4.97 0.27
C VAL A 36 -4.00 -4.18 1.50
N ASP A 37 -3.14 -4.22 2.51
CA ASP A 37 -3.22 -3.37 3.69
C ASP A 37 -1.94 -2.55 3.74
N ALA A 38 -2.06 -1.25 3.92
CA ALA A 38 -0.93 -0.33 3.90
C ALA A 38 -1.02 0.68 5.03
N GLU A 39 0.12 0.93 5.67
CA GLU A 39 0.30 2.02 6.64
C GLU A 39 1.43 2.91 6.14
N LEU A 40 1.16 4.20 6.05
CA LEU A 40 2.14 5.20 5.65
C LEU A 40 2.38 6.14 6.83
N ARG A 41 3.60 6.12 7.37
CA ARG A 41 3.98 7.07 8.40
C ARG A 41 4.31 8.40 7.75
N LEU A 42 3.55 9.41 8.11
CA LEU A 42 3.77 10.77 7.64
C LEU A 42 4.68 11.50 8.63
N GLY A 43 5.37 12.52 8.15
CA GLY A 43 6.18 13.34 9.03
C GLY A 43 5.33 14.11 10.05
N VAL A 44 5.98 14.89 10.89
CA VAL A 44 5.28 15.74 11.85
C VAL A 44 4.31 16.65 11.12
N GLN A 45 3.05 16.61 11.52
CA GLN A 45 1.96 17.34 10.87
C GLN A 45 1.23 18.18 11.92
N PRO A 46 0.60 19.30 11.52
CA PRO A 46 -0.38 19.94 12.38
C PRO A 46 -1.46 18.92 12.78
N LEU A 47 -1.98 19.03 14.01
CA LEU A 47 -3.04 18.13 14.45
C LEU A 47 -4.28 18.22 13.57
N ALA A 48 -4.53 19.38 12.97
CA ALA A 48 -5.55 19.57 11.95
C ALA A 48 -4.97 20.35 10.78
N PRO A 49 -5.35 20.04 9.53
CA PRO A 49 -4.88 20.79 8.37
C PRO A 49 -5.41 22.22 8.41
N ARG A 50 -4.57 23.18 7.97
CA ARG A 50 -4.96 24.58 7.88
C ARG A 50 -6.12 24.72 6.89
N ASP A 51 -7.13 25.47 7.31
CA ASP A 51 -8.31 25.80 6.49
C ASP A 51 -9.11 24.56 6.03
N ASP A 52 -8.91 23.42 6.67
CA ASP A 52 -9.59 22.16 6.31
C ASP A 52 -9.46 21.86 4.81
N ASP A 53 -8.27 22.10 4.24
CA ASP A 53 -8.02 22.04 2.81
C ASP A 53 -7.27 20.75 2.43
N ILE A 54 -7.84 19.99 1.49
CA ILE A 54 -7.24 18.75 0.96
C ILE A 54 -5.83 18.98 0.39
N GLY A 55 -5.52 20.18 -0.08
CA GLY A 55 -4.20 20.51 -0.59
C GLY A 55 -3.10 20.52 0.46
N HIS A 56 -3.46 20.50 1.76
CA HIS A 56 -2.51 20.51 2.87
C HIS A 56 -2.23 19.11 3.43
N VAL A 57 -2.80 18.07 2.86
CA VAL A 57 -2.64 16.69 3.32
C VAL A 57 -2.33 15.75 2.15
N LEU A 58 -1.84 14.55 2.47
CA LEU A 58 -1.74 13.49 1.48
C LEU A 58 -3.13 12.93 1.21
N ASP A 59 -3.58 13.05 -0.04
CA ASP A 59 -4.91 12.58 -0.46
C ASP A 59 -4.91 11.04 -0.53
N TYR A 60 -5.69 10.38 0.32
CA TYR A 60 -5.76 8.92 0.35
C TYR A 60 -6.32 8.32 -0.94
N ARG A 61 -7.07 9.07 -1.75
CA ARG A 61 -7.54 8.60 -3.07
C ARG A 61 -6.36 8.35 -4.00
N ARG A 62 -5.33 9.18 -3.92
CA ARG A 62 -4.08 9.01 -4.66
C ARG A 62 -3.33 7.76 -4.20
N VAL A 63 -3.25 7.55 -2.90
CA VAL A 63 -2.61 6.35 -2.33
C VAL A 63 -3.30 5.08 -2.82
N ARG A 64 -4.63 5.05 -2.74
CA ARG A 64 -5.42 3.93 -3.23
C ARG A 64 -5.15 3.64 -4.70
N GLN A 65 -5.16 4.67 -5.54
CA GLN A 65 -4.96 4.52 -6.98
C GLN A 65 -3.56 4.03 -7.31
N ILE A 66 -2.55 4.53 -6.61
CA ILE A 66 -1.16 4.07 -6.78
C ILE A 66 -1.04 2.58 -6.45
N ILE A 67 -1.65 2.13 -5.36
CA ILE A 67 -1.63 0.72 -4.99
C ILE A 67 -2.24 -0.14 -6.10
N ILE A 68 -3.40 0.22 -6.59
CA ILE A 68 -4.08 -0.51 -7.65
C ILE A 68 -3.24 -0.52 -8.93
N ASP A 69 -2.78 0.64 -9.36
CA ASP A 69 -2.02 0.77 -10.61
C ASP A 69 -0.71 -0.01 -10.56
N GLU A 70 0.03 0.07 -9.46
CA GLU A 70 1.29 -0.65 -9.30
C GLU A 70 1.09 -2.16 -9.32
N CYS A 71 0.04 -2.65 -8.67
CA CYS A 71 -0.23 -4.09 -8.62
C CYS A 71 -0.83 -4.63 -9.92
N LYS A 72 -1.37 -3.77 -10.79
CA LYS A 72 -1.96 -4.15 -12.08
C LYS A 72 -1.09 -3.84 -13.28
N ALA A 73 0.04 -3.17 -13.10
CA ALA A 73 0.85 -2.65 -14.21
C ALA A 73 1.36 -3.76 -15.14
N GLU A 74 1.75 -4.90 -14.56
CA GLU A 74 2.28 -6.03 -15.32
C GLU A 74 2.13 -7.33 -14.51
N HIS A 75 2.35 -8.46 -15.18
CA HIS A 75 2.43 -9.73 -14.47
C HIS A 75 3.74 -9.78 -13.66
N VAL A 76 3.63 -10.17 -12.38
CA VAL A 76 4.78 -10.34 -11.48
C VAL A 76 4.80 -11.79 -10.99
N ASN A 77 5.97 -12.42 -11.05
CA ASN A 77 6.07 -13.84 -10.66
C ASN A 77 5.97 -14.05 -9.16
N LEU A 78 6.64 -13.22 -8.39
CA LEU A 78 6.77 -13.42 -6.94
C LEU A 78 6.03 -12.34 -6.17
N LEU A 79 5.31 -12.77 -5.14
CA LEU A 79 4.64 -11.86 -4.21
C LEU A 79 5.65 -10.90 -3.56
N GLU A 80 6.85 -11.39 -3.24
CA GLU A 80 7.95 -10.60 -2.69
C GLU A 80 8.37 -9.47 -3.63
N SER A 81 8.41 -9.73 -4.93
CA SER A 81 8.75 -8.71 -5.93
C SER A 81 7.66 -7.64 -6.01
N LEU A 82 6.40 -8.05 -6.00
CA LEU A 82 5.28 -7.12 -6.08
C LEU A 82 5.25 -6.19 -4.87
N ILE A 83 5.38 -6.75 -3.65
CA ILE A 83 5.32 -5.94 -2.43
C ILE A 83 6.52 -4.99 -2.32
N GLY A 84 7.70 -5.43 -2.77
CA GLY A 84 8.89 -4.58 -2.81
C GLY A 84 8.72 -3.38 -3.74
N LYS A 85 8.20 -3.61 -4.94
CA LYS A 85 7.88 -2.53 -5.90
C LYS A 85 6.85 -1.57 -5.32
N LEU A 86 5.80 -2.10 -4.71
CA LEU A 86 4.75 -1.26 -4.12
C LEU A 86 5.29 -0.41 -2.97
N ALA A 87 6.03 -1.01 -2.05
CA ALA A 87 6.63 -0.29 -0.93
C ALA A 87 7.57 0.81 -1.41
N HIS A 88 8.40 0.52 -2.40
CA HIS A 88 9.30 1.51 -3.00
C HIS A 88 8.51 2.68 -3.58
N ARG A 89 7.45 2.38 -4.32
CA ARG A 89 6.61 3.42 -4.93
C ARG A 89 5.93 4.30 -3.89
N LEU A 90 5.41 3.71 -2.82
CA LEU A 90 4.76 4.46 -1.74
C LEU A 90 5.75 5.34 -0.97
N MET A 91 6.98 4.89 -0.79
CA MET A 91 8.03 5.69 -0.15
C MET A 91 8.39 6.96 -0.94
N GLN A 92 8.11 6.99 -2.23
CA GLN A 92 8.37 8.16 -3.08
C GLN A 92 7.33 9.26 -2.95
N LEU A 93 6.21 9.00 -2.29
CA LEU A 93 5.18 10.03 -2.07
C LEU A 93 5.71 11.11 -1.13
N PRO A 94 5.43 12.40 -1.42
CA PRO A 94 5.88 13.49 -0.56
C PRO A 94 5.39 13.33 0.87
N GLY A 95 6.30 13.49 1.83
CA GLY A 95 5.99 13.45 3.25
C GLY A 95 5.90 12.06 3.87
N VAL A 96 6.05 11.00 3.07
CA VAL A 96 6.06 9.63 3.59
C VAL A 96 7.45 9.29 4.12
N LEU A 97 7.52 8.95 5.40
CA LEU A 97 8.76 8.59 6.09
C LEU A 97 8.93 7.08 6.24
N GLY A 98 7.84 6.35 6.30
CA GLY A 98 7.88 4.90 6.43
C GLY A 98 6.65 4.26 5.83
N VAL A 99 6.80 3.00 5.45
CA VAL A 99 5.73 2.22 4.82
C VAL A 99 5.72 0.82 5.43
N ARG A 100 4.53 0.36 5.82
CA ARG A 100 4.25 -1.03 6.16
C ARG A 100 3.17 -1.51 5.20
N VAL A 101 3.45 -2.58 4.47
CA VAL A 101 2.51 -3.13 3.49
C VAL A 101 2.37 -4.62 3.71
N LYS A 102 1.15 -5.11 3.57
CA LYS A 102 0.83 -6.54 3.52
C LYS A 102 0.06 -6.81 2.24
N ILE A 103 0.47 -7.83 1.49
CA ILE A 103 -0.29 -8.31 0.34
C ILE A 103 -0.60 -9.78 0.57
N ALA A 104 -1.89 -10.12 0.51
CA ALA A 104 -2.40 -11.48 0.68
C ALA A 104 -2.98 -11.99 -0.63
N LYS A 105 -2.62 -13.22 -1.02
CA LYS A 105 -3.32 -14.00 -2.04
C LYS A 105 -4.50 -14.68 -1.35
N LEU A 106 -5.72 -14.38 -1.79
CA LEU A 106 -6.94 -14.79 -1.09
C LEU A 106 -7.40 -16.19 -1.47
N GLU A 107 -7.06 -16.68 -2.67
CA GLU A 107 -7.61 -17.91 -3.21
C GLU A 107 -6.55 -18.91 -3.71
N ILE A 108 -5.29 -18.74 -3.28
CA ILE A 108 -4.22 -19.67 -3.73
C ILE A 108 -4.44 -21.08 -3.19
N PHE A 109 -5.00 -21.20 -1.99
CA PHE A 109 -5.36 -22.48 -1.37
C PHE A 109 -6.77 -22.40 -0.82
N ASP A 110 -7.43 -23.57 -0.72
CA ASP A 110 -8.78 -23.65 -0.15
C ASP A 110 -8.77 -23.53 1.38
N ASP A 111 -7.65 -23.85 2.01
CA ASP A 111 -7.55 -23.97 3.46
C ASP A 111 -6.75 -22.84 4.14
N CYS A 112 -6.14 -21.95 3.35
CA CYS A 112 -5.43 -20.80 3.94
C CYS A 112 -5.21 -19.69 2.91
N GLU A 113 -4.97 -18.49 3.42
CA GLU A 113 -4.43 -17.38 2.65
C GLU A 113 -2.91 -17.32 2.82
N VAL A 114 -2.22 -16.82 1.81
CA VAL A 114 -0.78 -16.61 1.87
C VAL A 114 -0.51 -15.12 1.73
N ALA A 115 0.28 -14.58 2.65
CA ALA A 115 0.60 -13.17 2.65
C ALA A 115 2.07 -12.93 2.95
N ILE A 116 2.57 -11.80 2.49
CA ILE A 116 3.86 -11.27 2.92
C ILE A 116 3.68 -9.84 3.42
N ARG A 117 4.48 -9.46 4.43
CA ARG A 117 4.53 -8.10 4.95
C ARG A 117 5.93 -7.56 4.79
N ILE A 118 6.02 -6.27 4.50
CA ILE A 118 7.30 -5.56 4.45
C ILE A 118 7.18 -4.26 5.24
N GLU A 119 8.26 -3.89 5.89
CA GLU A 119 8.39 -2.61 6.58
C GLU A 119 9.67 -1.95 6.12
N THR A 120 9.58 -0.68 5.77
CA THR A 120 10.74 0.10 5.34
C THR A 120 10.61 1.55 5.80
N GLY A 121 11.73 2.26 5.83
CA GLY A 121 11.76 3.64 6.27
C GLY A 121 11.84 3.79 7.79
N GLN A 122 11.31 4.90 8.28
CA GLN A 122 11.36 5.27 9.69
C GLN A 122 10.02 5.00 10.37
N TRP A 123 10.09 4.36 11.52
CA TRP A 123 8.91 4.02 12.32
C TRP A 123 9.04 4.32 13.81
#